data_d228f091bde4ee997a5ad509e8406cb4
#
_entry.id   d228f091bde4ee997a5ad509e8406cb4
#
_cell.length_a   1.000
_cell.length_b   1.000
_cell.length_c   1.000
_cell.angle_alpha   90.00
_cell.angle_beta   90.00
_cell.angle_gamma   90.00
#
_symmetry.space_group_name_H-M   'P 1'
#
loop_
_entity.id
_entity.type
_entity.pdbx_description
1 polymer ?
#
loop_
_entity_poly.entity_id
_entity_poly.type
_entity_poly.pdbx_seq_one_letter_code
_entity_poly.pdbx_strand_id
1 'polypeptide(L)'
;MEQTTEVVSYFHGTFWALVPSVVAIVLALITKEAYSSLFVGVLIGGLFISQGSFPEFLDAVFKNGMVKQVSDPWNVGILFFLVMLGAMVALMNKSGAAAAFGNWAKLHIKSKVGAQLATIILGVLIFVDDYFNCLTVGSVMRPVTDKFKLSHEKLAYLIDATAAPICIIAPVSSWAAAVTGFVEGEDGLGLFVKAIPFNFYALLTIVALFALVLLKVDFGPMKKYESAAEMIDAKMEKLNIEQTRGTVLDLVFPIVMLILFCVIGLIYTGGFFASGEAHKGFVDAFGSSDASVGLVLGSFAAFIVTVIWYLGRRVLKLRRCLESLPEGFKAMVPAIIILVLAWSLKGVTDTLGAKNFVAGLVSGSAVGLMNFMPAIIFLIGIGLAFSTGTSWGTFGILIPIVVAAFSSIDPNLMIISISACMAGAVCGDHISPISDTTIMASAGAECNHVNHVNTQLPYALSVAAISFVSYIVAGVTRSALLSLLVGVVLVVGGLLFVKKRQSVAANKALVTSKKKK
;
A
#
# COMPACT_ATOMS: atom_id res chain seq x y z
N MET A 1 16.80 -30.22 -29.46
CA MET A 1 16.87 -29.11 -28.51
C MET A 1 17.42 -27.91 -29.27
N GLU A 2 16.53 -27.13 -29.87
CA GLU A 2 16.91 -25.84 -30.43
C GLU A 2 17.14 -24.88 -29.25
N GLN A 3 18.38 -24.47 -29.05
CA GLN A 3 18.70 -23.29 -28.25
C GLN A 3 18.13 -22.09 -28.98
N THR A 4 16.92 -21.70 -28.66
CA THR A 4 16.43 -20.37 -28.98
C THR A 4 17.34 -19.38 -28.23
N THR A 5 18.30 -18.81 -28.91
CA THR A 5 19.01 -17.60 -28.47
C THR A 5 17.93 -16.54 -28.28
N GLU A 6 17.56 -16.27 -27.01
CA GLU A 6 16.71 -15.13 -26.70
C GLU A 6 17.42 -13.88 -27.24
N VAL A 7 16.83 -13.26 -28.24
CA VAL A 7 17.33 -11.99 -28.79
C VAL A 7 17.08 -10.95 -27.71
N VAL A 8 18.11 -10.63 -26.94
CA VAL A 8 18.05 -9.59 -25.90
C VAL A 8 17.82 -8.26 -26.60
N SER A 9 16.75 -7.57 -26.22
CA SER A 9 16.42 -6.23 -26.74
C SER A 9 17.58 -5.24 -26.54
N TYR A 10 17.83 -4.35 -27.50
CA TYR A 10 18.81 -3.25 -27.38
C TYR A 10 18.56 -2.36 -26.17
N PHE A 11 17.33 -2.33 -25.66
CA PHE A 11 16.91 -1.54 -24.51
C PHE A 11 17.11 -2.26 -23.16
N HIS A 12 17.46 -3.56 -23.22
CA HIS A 12 17.57 -4.39 -22.00
C HIS A 12 18.70 -3.90 -21.09
N GLY A 13 18.38 -3.76 -19.79
CA GLY A 13 19.33 -3.34 -18.75
C GLY A 13 19.82 -1.90 -18.89
N THR A 14 19.14 -1.07 -19.69
CA THR A 14 19.46 0.34 -19.89
C THR A 14 18.40 1.25 -19.25
N PHE A 15 18.66 2.57 -19.24
CA PHE A 15 17.66 3.57 -18.83
C PHE A 15 16.30 3.40 -19.55
N TRP A 16 16.31 2.97 -20.79
CA TRP A 16 15.10 2.75 -21.59
C TRP A 16 14.16 1.69 -20.99
N ALA A 17 14.68 0.77 -20.17
CA ALA A 17 13.84 -0.20 -19.46
C ALA A 17 12.85 0.43 -18.48
N LEU A 18 13.09 1.65 -18.01
CA LEU A 18 12.20 2.40 -17.13
C LEU A 18 11.15 3.24 -17.88
N VAL A 19 11.38 3.50 -19.18
CA VAL A 19 10.53 4.40 -19.98
C VAL A 19 9.06 3.96 -20.03
N PRO A 20 8.69 2.68 -20.17
CA PRO A 20 7.30 2.24 -20.16
C PRO A 20 6.56 2.67 -18.88
N SER A 21 7.16 2.46 -17.71
CA SER A 21 6.60 2.87 -16.42
C SER A 21 6.55 4.39 -16.29
N VAL A 22 7.60 5.11 -16.68
CA VAL A 22 7.64 6.58 -16.64
C VAL A 22 6.52 7.17 -17.51
N VAL A 23 6.34 6.65 -18.73
CA VAL A 23 5.27 7.13 -19.62
C VAL A 23 3.89 6.83 -19.04
N ALA A 24 3.65 5.64 -18.50
CA ALA A 24 2.39 5.30 -17.84
C ALA A 24 2.08 6.27 -16.70
N ILE A 25 3.08 6.56 -15.85
CA ILE A 25 2.94 7.48 -14.72
C ILE A 25 2.64 8.91 -15.20
N VAL A 26 3.43 9.43 -16.15
CA VAL A 26 3.24 10.79 -16.68
C VAL A 26 1.85 10.92 -17.32
N LEU A 27 1.43 9.95 -18.13
CA LEU A 27 0.10 9.95 -18.74
C LEU A 27 -0.99 9.90 -17.66
N ALA A 28 -0.88 9.02 -16.65
CA ALA A 28 -1.87 8.95 -15.57
C ALA A 28 -2.03 10.26 -14.82
N LEU A 29 -0.92 10.96 -14.54
CA LEU A 29 -0.94 12.27 -13.87
C LEU A 29 -1.54 13.37 -14.75
N ILE A 30 -1.31 13.36 -16.06
CA ILE A 30 -1.82 14.36 -17.01
C ILE A 30 -3.29 14.10 -17.33
N THR A 31 -3.63 12.87 -17.71
CA THR A 31 -4.98 12.50 -18.18
C THR A 31 -5.95 12.25 -17.05
N LYS A 32 -5.44 11.97 -15.82
CA LYS A 32 -6.19 11.51 -14.64
C LYS A 32 -6.98 10.22 -14.92
N GLU A 33 -6.47 9.41 -15.84
CA GLU A 33 -7.07 8.16 -16.28
C GLU A 33 -6.02 7.06 -16.21
N ALA A 34 -6.24 6.02 -15.37
CA ALA A 34 -5.25 5.01 -15.06
C ALA A 34 -5.21 3.87 -16.10
N TYR A 35 -6.38 3.42 -16.60
CA TYR A 35 -6.45 2.23 -17.46
C TYR A 35 -5.69 2.42 -18.78
N SER A 36 -6.02 3.48 -19.51
CA SER A 36 -5.36 3.78 -20.79
C SER A 36 -3.89 4.11 -20.59
N SER A 37 -3.54 4.79 -19.51
CA SER A 37 -2.15 5.17 -19.21
C SER A 37 -1.28 3.94 -18.95
N LEU A 38 -1.74 2.99 -18.14
CA LEU A 38 -1.07 1.72 -17.89
C LEU A 38 -0.98 0.90 -19.16
N PHE A 39 -2.09 0.81 -19.93
CA PHE A 39 -2.10 0.06 -21.19
C PHE A 39 -1.12 0.62 -22.22
N VAL A 40 -1.03 1.95 -22.37
CA VAL A 40 -0.03 2.60 -23.23
C VAL A 40 1.38 2.27 -22.76
N GLY A 41 1.65 2.26 -21.46
CA GLY A 41 2.93 1.79 -20.91
C GLY A 41 3.25 0.37 -21.32
N VAL A 42 2.29 -0.57 -21.23
CA VAL A 42 2.46 -1.96 -21.69
C VAL A 42 2.76 -2.02 -23.19
N LEU A 43 2.05 -1.24 -24.01
CA LEU A 43 2.29 -1.18 -25.46
C LEU A 43 3.72 -0.68 -25.78
N ILE A 44 4.18 0.38 -25.11
CA ILE A 44 5.55 0.91 -25.31
C ILE A 44 6.60 -0.13 -24.92
N GLY A 45 6.40 -0.81 -23.79
CA GLY A 45 7.30 -1.87 -23.38
C GLY A 45 7.30 -3.04 -24.35
N GLY A 46 6.14 -3.43 -24.87
CA GLY A 46 6.01 -4.43 -25.93
C GLY A 46 6.75 -4.03 -27.22
N LEU A 47 6.67 -2.75 -27.60
CA LEU A 47 7.43 -2.21 -28.75
C LEU A 47 8.96 -2.30 -28.53
N PHE A 48 9.42 -2.02 -27.31
CA PHE A 48 10.84 -2.11 -26.99
C PHE A 48 11.34 -3.56 -26.97
N ILE A 49 10.51 -4.50 -26.51
CA ILE A 49 10.84 -5.93 -26.52
C ILE A 49 10.89 -6.46 -27.95
N SER A 50 9.88 -6.13 -28.77
CA SER A 50 9.68 -6.69 -30.11
C SER A 50 10.65 -6.19 -31.17
N GLN A 51 11.36 -5.09 -30.93
CA GLN A 51 12.31 -4.48 -31.87
C GLN A 51 11.76 -4.30 -33.29
N GLY A 52 10.43 -4.08 -33.42
CA GLY A 52 9.75 -3.86 -34.69
C GLY A 52 9.09 -5.10 -35.29
N SER A 53 9.21 -6.27 -34.68
CA SER A 53 8.49 -7.49 -35.10
C SER A 53 7.04 -7.44 -34.54
N PHE A 54 6.05 -7.42 -35.43
CA PHE A 54 4.64 -7.36 -35.01
C PHE A 54 4.17 -8.62 -34.26
N PRO A 55 4.52 -9.86 -34.68
CA PRO A 55 4.18 -11.06 -33.90
C PRO A 55 4.78 -11.03 -32.49
N GLU A 56 6.06 -10.65 -32.36
CA GLU A 56 6.72 -10.53 -31.04
C GLU A 56 6.11 -9.42 -30.17
N PHE A 57 5.65 -8.33 -30.80
CA PHE A 57 4.90 -7.29 -30.11
C PHE A 57 3.60 -7.84 -29.49
N LEU A 58 2.82 -8.60 -30.25
CA LEU A 58 1.59 -9.21 -29.73
C LEU A 58 1.89 -10.23 -28.62
N ASP A 59 2.92 -11.04 -28.79
CA ASP A 59 3.35 -11.98 -27.75
C ASP A 59 3.84 -11.26 -26.49
N ALA A 60 4.62 -10.20 -26.63
CA ALA A 60 5.12 -9.41 -25.50
C ALA A 60 3.97 -8.74 -24.72
N VAL A 61 3.00 -8.15 -25.41
CA VAL A 61 1.88 -7.43 -24.79
C VAL A 61 0.85 -8.39 -24.19
N PHE A 62 0.33 -9.31 -24.99
CA PHE A 62 -0.83 -10.11 -24.60
C PHE A 62 -0.45 -11.43 -23.94
N LYS A 63 0.43 -12.23 -24.57
CA LYS A 63 0.79 -13.55 -24.05
C LYS A 63 1.70 -13.46 -22.82
N ASN A 64 2.83 -12.78 -22.94
CA ASN A 64 3.83 -12.67 -21.87
C ASN A 64 3.53 -11.51 -20.91
N GLY A 65 2.94 -10.42 -21.40
CA GLY A 65 2.52 -9.29 -20.61
C GLY A 65 1.24 -9.58 -19.79
N MET A 66 0.11 -9.86 -20.45
CA MET A 66 -1.17 -9.99 -19.76
C MET A 66 -1.46 -11.41 -19.27
N VAL A 67 -1.53 -12.38 -20.22
CA VAL A 67 -1.97 -13.74 -19.91
C VAL A 67 -1.04 -14.40 -18.90
N LYS A 68 0.26 -14.29 -19.07
CA LYS A 68 1.25 -14.85 -18.15
C LYS A 68 1.12 -14.28 -16.75
N GLN A 69 0.94 -12.95 -16.63
CA GLN A 69 0.80 -12.30 -15.32
C GLN A 69 -0.51 -12.70 -14.63
N VAL A 70 -1.62 -12.76 -15.36
CA VAL A 70 -2.89 -13.22 -14.80
C VAL A 70 -2.89 -14.71 -14.47
N SER A 71 -2.08 -15.52 -15.16
CA SER A 71 -1.95 -16.96 -14.90
C SER A 71 -0.99 -17.27 -13.74
N ASP A 72 -0.30 -16.27 -13.19
CA ASP A 72 0.55 -16.46 -12.03
C ASP A 72 -0.30 -16.81 -10.79
N PRO A 73 -0.01 -17.93 -10.11
CA PRO A 73 -0.81 -18.38 -8.96
C PRO A 73 -0.92 -17.32 -7.85
N TRP A 74 0.13 -16.54 -7.62
CA TRP A 74 0.12 -15.44 -6.65
C TRP A 74 -0.89 -14.37 -7.03
N ASN A 75 -0.84 -13.89 -8.27
CA ASN A 75 -1.73 -12.86 -8.77
C ASN A 75 -3.20 -13.35 -8.77
N VAL A 76 -3.43 -14.59 -9.20
CA VAL A 76 -4.77 -15.23 -9.14
C VAL A 76 -5.28 -15.28 -7.71
N GLY A 77 -4.45 -15.66 -6.73
CA GLY A 77 -4.82 -15.67 -5.32
C GLY A 77 -5.27 -14.29 -4.83
N ILE A 78 -4.53 -13.24 -5.16
CA ILE A 78 -4.91 -11.86 -4.82
C ILE A 78 -6.25 -11.46 -5.45
N LEU A 79 -6.48 -11.80 -6.74
CA LEU A 79 -7.76 -11.53 -7.39
C LEU A 79 -8.94 -12.24 -6.70
N PHE A 80 -8.78 -13.51 -6.34
CA PHE A 80 -9.80 -14.25 -5.58
C PHE A 80 -10.04 -13.63 -4.20
N PHE A 81 -8.98 -13.26 -3.50
CA PHE A 81 -9.10 -12.58 -2.21
C PHE A 81 -9.88 -11.26 -2.33
N LEU A 82 -9.60 -10.43 -3.35
CA LEU A 82 -10.35 -9.22 -3.63
C LEU A 82 -11.85 -9.48 -3.84
N VAL A 83 -12.17 -10.49 -4.65
CA VAL A 83 -13.56 -10.88 -4.92
C VAL A 83 -14.26 -11.31 -3.62
N MET A 84 -13.60 -12.13 -2.81
CA MET A 84 -14.17 -12.60 -1.53
C MET A 84 -14.34 -11.45 -0.54
N LEU A 85 -13.41 -10.53 -0.51
CA LEU A 85 -13.53 -9.35 0.34
C LEU A 85 -14.67 -8.43 -0.13
N GLY A 86 -14.77 -8.17 -1.44
CA GLY A 86 -15.91 -7.44 -2.00
C GLY A 86 -17.24 -8.10 -1.65
N ALA A 87 -17.31 -9.45 -1.71
CA ALA A 87 -18.47 -10.22 -1.29
C ALA A 87 -18.78 -10.05 0.21
N MET A 88 -17.74 -10.04 1.06
CA MET A 88 -17.90 -9.78 2.50
C MET A 88 -18.45 -8.38 2.76
N VAL A 89 -17.94 -7.36 2.06
CA VAL A 89 -18.44 -5.97 2.15
C VAL A 89 -19.90 -5.89 1.70
N ALA A 90 -20.23 -6.47 0.54
CA ALA A 90 -21.60 -6.50 0.04
C ALA A 90 -22.55 -7.22 1.01
N LEU A 91 -22.09 -8.31 1.63
CA LEU A 91 -22.83 -9.06 2.63
C LEU A 91 -23.08 -8.23 3.90
N MET A 92 -22.07 -7.53 4.41
CA MET A 92 -22.19 -6.63 5.56
C MET A 92 -23.12 -5.45 5.26
N ASN A 93 -23.05 -4.88 4.06
CA ASN A 93 -23.92 -3.79 3.63
C ASN A 93 -25.40 -4.25 3.56
N LYS A 94 -25.66 -5.44 2.96
CA LYS A 94 -27.01 -6.01 2.89
C LYS A 94 -27.62 -6.34 4.25
N SER A 95 -26.79 -6.67 5.24
CA SER A 95 -27.24 -6.91 6.61
C SER A 95 -27.70 -5.63 7.32
N GLY A 96 -27.31 -4.45 6.80
CA GLY A 96 -27.47 -3.17 7.47
C GLY A 96 -26.49 -2.94 8.62
N ALA A 97 -25.50 -3.81 8.76
CA ALA A 97 -24.48 -3.73 9.80
C ALA A 97 -23.64 -2.45 9.70
N ALA A 98 -23.35 -1.99 8.47
CA ALA A 98 -22.65 -0.73 8.25
C ALA A 98 -23.45 0.48 8.77
N ALA A 99 -24.77 0.50 8.52
CA ALA A 99 -25.67 1.54 9.06
C ALA A 99 -25.76 1.46 10.59
N ALA A 100 -25.84 0.24 11.15
CA ALA A 100 -25.85 0.04 12.60
C ALA A 100 -24.53 0.49 13.24
N PHE A 101 -23.39 0.21 12.61
CA PHE A 101 -22.08 0.69 13.05
C PHE A 101 -21.99 2.22 12.93
N GLY A 102 -22.46 2.80 11.82
CA GLY A 102 -22.55 4.24 11.65
C GLY A 102 -23.35 4.92 12.77
N ASN A 103 -24.47 4.33 13.19
CA ASN A 103 -25.26 4.80 14.33
C ASN A 103 -24.53 4.66 15.68
N TRP A 104 -23.82 3.54 15.90
CA TRP A 104 -22.98 3.35 17.08
C TRP A 104 -21.80 4.33 17.09
N ALA A 105 -21.11 4.48 15.97
CA ALA A 105 -20.03 5.45 15.82
C ALA A 105 -20.51 6.90 16.06
N LYS A 106 -21.79 7.22 15.72
CA LYS A 106 -22.45 8.48 16.08
C LYS A 106 -22.48 8.74 17.58
N LEU A 107 -22.66 7.76 18.34
CA LEU A 107 -22.73 7.90 19.78
C LEU A 107 -21.35 7.99 20.43
N HIS A 108 -20.37 7.28 19.92
CA HIS A 108 -19.05 7.12 20.53
C HIS A 108 -17.98 8.01 19.88
N ILE A 109 -17.96 8.09 18.55
CA ILE A 109 -17.07 8.99 17.82
C ILE A 109 -17.81 10.31 17.61
N LYS A 110 -17.30 11.36 18.24
CA LYS A 110 -17.99 12.67 18.31
C LYS A 110 -17.38 13.73 17.42
N SER A 111 -16.34 13.40 16.64
CA SER A 111 -15.62 14.39 15.84
C SER A 111 -14.95 13.78 14.62
N LYS A 112 -14.72 14.61 13.59
CA LYS A 112 -13.92 14.28 12.41
C LYS A 112 -12.51 13.80 12.78
N VAL A 113 -11.90 14.40 13.81
CA VAL A 113 -10.61 13.96 14.37
C VAL A 113 -10.72 12.55 14.96
N GLY A 114 -11.79 12.28 15.73
CA GLY A 114 -12.01 10.94 16.30
C GLY A 114 -12.17 9.86 15.22
N ALA A 115 -12.85 10.16 14.11
CA ALA A 115 -12.98 9.22 13.00
C ALA A 115 -11.62 8.92 12.34
N GLN A 116 -10.81 9.93 12.09
CA GLN A 116 -9.47 9.76 11.55
C GLN A 116 -8.55 8.99 12.50
N LEU A 117 -8.55 9.31 13.80
CA LEU A 117 -7.75 8.57 14.79
C LEU A 117 -8.19 7.10 14.89
N ALA A 118 -9.49 6.82 14.86
CA ALA A 118 -10.00 5.45 14.86
C ALA A 118 -9.56 4.69 13.59
N THR A 119 -9.52 5.36 12.43
CA THR A 119 -8.99 4.77 11.17
C THR A 119 -7.51 4.43 11.32
N ILE A 120 -6.70 5.35 11.84
CA ILE A 120 -5.26 5.13 12.05
C ILE A 120 -5.04 3.98 13.03
N ILE A 121 -5.75 3.96 14.16
CA ILE A 121 -5.62 2.89 15.18
C ILE A 121 -6.00 1.54 14.58
N LEU A 122 -7.09 1.46 13.82
CA LEU A 122 -7.49 0.23 13.16
C LEU A 122 -6.44 -0.24 12.13
N GLY A 123 -5.90 0.69 11.33
CA GLY A 123 -4.81 0.39 10.40
C GLY A 123 -3.56 -0.13 11.11
N VAL A 124 -3.17 0.48 12.23
CA VAL A 124 -2.05 -0.02 13.05
C VAL A 124 -2.32 -1.40 13.64
N LEU A 125 -3.55 -1.70 14.04
CA LEU A 125 -3.90 -3.02 14.60
C LEU A 125 -3.89 -4.13 13.54
N ILE A 126 -4.12 -3.79 12.28
CA ILE A 126 -4.08 -4.75 11.15
C ILE A 126 -2.69 -4.72 10.49
N PHE A 127 -1.65 -4.96 11.26
CA PHE A 127 -0.24 -4.91 10.81
C PHE A 127 0.25 -6.17 10.09
N VAL A 128 -0.58 -7.18 10.00
CA VAL A 128 -0.22 -8.54 9.56
C VAL A 128 0.18 -8.57 8.10
N ASP A 129 -0.61 -7.88 7.27
CA ASP A 129 -0.44 -7.83 5.82
C ASP A 129 -1.04 -6.53 5.28
N ASP A 130 -0.36 -5.87 4.35
CA ASP A 130 -0.73 -4.56 3.82
C ASP A 130 -1.95 -4.60 2.90
N TYR A 131 -2.08 -5.63 2.07
CA TYR A 131 -3.26 -5.82 1.22
C TYR A 131 -4.52 -6.00 2.05
N PHE A 132 -4.42 -6.86 3.06
CA PHE A 132 -5.50 -7.10 4.00
C PHE A 132 -5.86 -5.82 4.77
N ASN A 133 -4.87 -5.03 5.19
CA ASN A 133 -5.06 -3.73 5.83
C ASN A 133 -5.86 -2.79 4.92
N CYS A 134 -5.38 -2.54 3.70
CA CYS A 134 -5.99 -1.58 2.78
C CYS A 134 -7.49 -1.82 2.59
N LEU A 135 -7.87 -3.05 2.36
CA LEU A 135 -9.24 -3.39 2.02
C LEU A 135 -10.14 -3.47 3.25
N THR A 136 -9.61 -3.99 4.37
CA THR A 136 -10.40 -4.14 5.61
C THR A 136 -10.65 -2.80 6.28
N VAL A 137 -9.60 -1.98 6.47
CA VAL A 137 -9.75 -0.66 7.09
C VAL A 137 -10.68 0.22 6.26
N GLY A 138 -10.54 0.19 4.93
CA GLY A 138 -11.41 0.93 4.02
C GLY A 138 -12.88 0.56 4.18
N SER A 139 -13.20 -0.71 4.05
CA SER A 139 -14.58 -1.21 4.14
C SER A 139 -15.24 -0.91 5.49
N VAL A 140 -14.46 -0.99 6.59
CA VAL A 140 -14.96 -0.76 7.95
C VAL A 140 -15.14 0.73 8.26
N MET A 141 -14.14 1.55 7.87
CA MET A 141 -14.10 2.95 8.31
C MET A 141 -14.84 3.90 7.36
N ARG A 142 -15.05 3.55 6.10
CA ARG A 142 -15.75 4.39 5.15
C ARG A 142 -17.14 4.87 5.66
N PRO A 143 -18.05 4.01 6.15
CA PRO A 143 -19.35 4.48 6.64
C PRO A 143 -19.23 5.45 7.84
N VAL A 144 -18.14 5.35 8.60
CA VAL A 144 -17.86 6.25 9.73
C VAL A 144 -17.34 7.60 9.21
N THR A 145 -16.38 7.56 8.29
CA THR A 145 -15.75 8.77 7.75
C THR A 145 -16.70 9.60 6.90
N ASP A 146 -17.56 8.95 6.10
CA ASP A 146 -18.61 9.61 5.30
C ASP A 146 -19.52 10.47 6.17
N LYS A 147 -19.92 9.93 7.33
CA LYS A 147 -20.76 10.62 8.28
C LYS A 147 -20.12 11.88 8.85
N PHE A 148 -18.80 11.88 9.03
CA PHE A 148 -18.05 13.04 9.48
C PHE A 148 -17.55 13.92 8.32
N LYS A 149 -18.06 13.70 7.09
CA LYS A 149 -17.70 14.46 5.90
C LYS A 149 -16.19 14.50 5.68
N LEU A 150 -15.53 13.35 5.87
CA LEU A 150 -14.15 13.14 5.47
C LEU A 150 -14.14 12.75 3.99
N SER A 151 -13.24 13.32 3.19
CA SER A 151 -13.14 12.92 1.78
C SER A 151 -12.65 11.47 1.64
N HIS A 152 -13.09 10.79 0.59
CA HIS A 152 -12.62 9.44 0.30
C HIS A 152 -11.12 9.42 0.01
N GLU A 153 -10.58 10.49 -0.58
CA GLU A 153 -9.15 10.67 -0.80
C GLU A 153 -8.37 10.75 0.51
N LYS A 154 -8.92 11.43 1.53
CA LYS A 154 -8.30 11.47 2.86
C LYS A 154 -8.36 10.11 3.54
N LEU A 155 -9.49 9.41 3.43
CA LEU A 155 -9.61 8.05 3.92
C LEU A 155 -8.60 7.13 3.26
N ALA A 156 -8.48 7.15 1.92
CA ALA A 156 -7.51 6.37 1.17
C ALA A 156 -6.07 6.64 1.63
N TYR A 157 -5.72 7.91 1.86
CA TYR A 157 -4.40 8.28 2.40
C TYR A 157 -4.16 7.70 3.80
N LEU A 158 -5.16 7.75 4.71
CA LEU A 158 -5.02 7.19 6.05
C LEU A 158 -4.82 5.67 6.00
N ILE A 159 -5.52 4.99 5.08
CA ILE A 159 -5.40 3.55 4.86
C ILE A 159 -4.01 3.22 4.34
N ASP A 160 -3.62 3.80 3.21
CA ASP A 160 -2.37 3.51 2.52
C ASP A 160 -1.15 3.80 3.41
N ALA A 161 -1.17 4.95 4.11
CA ALA A 161 -0.14 5.34 5.06
C ALA A 161 -0.09 4.51 6.36
N THR A 162 -1.09 3.66 6.63
CA THR A 162 -1.10 2.69 7.74
C THR A 162 -1.03 1.24 7.28
N ALA A 163 -0.88 0.98 5.98
CA ALA A 163 -0.70 -0.36 5.43
C ALA A 163 0.80 -0.72 5.36
N ALA A 164 1.43 -0.54 4.23
CA ALA A 164 2.84 -0.86 4.05
C ALA A 164 3.79 -0.21 5.09
N PRO A 165 3.62 1.09 5.48
CA PRO A 165 4.46 1.69 6.51
C PRO A 165 4.36 1.03 7.89
N ILE A 166 3.22 0.40 8.23
CA ILE A 166 3.09 -0.34 9.50
C ILE A 166 3.64 -1.75 9.36
N CYS A 167 3.32 -2.45 8.26
CA CYS A 167 3.77 -3.82 8.04
C CYS A 167 5.30 -3.95 8.01
N ILE A 168 6.00 -2.95 7.44
CA ILE A 168 7.47 -2.96 7.32
C ILE A 168 8.21 -2.74 8.65
N ILE A 169 7.54 -2.31 9.70
CA ILE A 169 8.10 -2.15 11.04
C ILE A 169 7.51 -3.14 12.05
N ALA A 170 6.63 -4.03 11.61
CA ALA A 170 6.01 -5.05 12.43
C ALA A 170 6.84 -6.35 12.38
N PRO A 171 7.39 -6.82 13.54
CA PRO A 171 8.27 -7.98 13.55
C PRO A 171 7.59 -9.29 13.15
N VAL A 172 6.26 -9.31 13.20
CA VAL A 172 5.43 -10.46 12.85
C VAL A 172 4.50 -10.04 11.72
N SER A 173 5.05 -9.91 10.51
CA SER A 173 4.30 -9.54 9.31
C SER A 173 4.78 -10.35 8.11
N SER A 174 3.99 -10.38 7.05
CA SER A 174 4.42 -10.96 5.77
C SER A 174 5.71 -10.30 5.25
N TRP A 175 5.94 -9.04 5.60
CA TRP A 175 7.12 -8.26 5.21
C TRP A 175 8.39 -8.66 5.98
N ALA A 176 8.31 -8.89 7.29
CA ALA A 176 9.42 -9.39 8.09
C ALA A 176 9.96 -10.71 7.52
N ALA A 177 9.05 -11.56 7.08
CA ALA A 177 9.38 -12.81 6.44
C ALA A 177 10.08 -12.64 5.09
N ALA A 178 9.55 -11.77 4.24
CA ALA A 178 10.15 -11.52 2.94
C ALA A 178 11.59 -11.02 3.09
N VAL A 179 11.79 -10.04 3.98
CA VAL A 179 13.14 -9.50 4.25
C VAL A 179 14.08 -10.58 4.79
N THR A 180 13.60 -11.43 5.72
CA THR A 180 14.36 -12.56 6.23
C THR A 180 14.80 -13.52 5.11
N GLY A 181 13.91 -13.78 4.14
CA GLY A 181 14.19 -14.65 3.00
C GLY A 181 15.23 -14.10 2.00
N PHE A 182 15.55 -12.81 2.05
CA PHE A 182 16.55 -12.20 1.18
C PHE A 182 17.96 -12.12 1.79
N VAL A 183 18.11 -12.51 3.05
CA VAL A 183 19.40 -12.46 3.77
C VAL A 183 19.89 -13.89 4.01
N GLU A 184 20.64 -14.43 3.05
CA GLU A 184 21.22 -15.77 3.15
C GLU A 184 22.42 -15.78 4.12
N GLY A 185 22.47 -16.76 5.01
CA GLY A 185 23.61 -16.99 5.92
C GLY A 185 23.70 -16.09 7.15
N GLU A 186 22.74 -15.18 7.34
CA GLU A 186 22.65 -14.26 8.48
C GLU A 186 21.34 -14.49 9.25
N ASP A 187 21.25 -13.98 10.50
CA ASP A 187 19.97 -13.91 11.21
C ASP A 187 19.09 -12.81 10.59
N GLY A 188 18.38 -13.15 9.52
CA GLY A 188 17.57 -12.21 8.75
C GLY A 188 16.47 -11.56 9.58
N LEU A 189 15.83 -12.28 10.50
CA LEU A 189 14.82 -11.71 11.40
C LEU A 189 15.47 -10.75 12.40
N GLY A 190 16.61 -11.11 12.96
CA GLY A 190 17.37 -10.23 13.85
C GLY A 190 17.84 -8.96 13.15
N LEU A 191 18.26 -9.05 11.89
CA LEU A 191 18.63 -7.89 11.07
C LEU A 191 17.40 -7.01 10.78
N PHE A 192 16.26 -7.62 10.46
CA PHE A 192 15.00 -6.89 10.27
C PHE A 192 14.62 -6.10 11.54
N VAL A 193 14.62 -6.76 12.71
CA VAL A 193 14.28 -6.11 13.99
C VAL A 193 15.25 -4.97 14.31
N LYS A 194 16.55 -5.17 14.09
CA LYS A 194 17.57 -4.12 14.27
C LYS A 194 17.40 -2.94 13.29
N ALA A 195 16.83 -3.18 12.11
CA ALA A 195 16.57 -2.15 11.11
C ALA A 195 15.33 -1.30 11.42
N ILE A 196 14.36 -1.80 12.21
CA ILE A 196 13.11 -1.07 12.55
C ILE A 196 13.37 0.34 13.10
N PRO A 197 14.25 0.58 14.09
CA PRO A 197 14.47 1.93 14.63
C PRO A 197 15.03 2.93 13.62
N PHE A 198 15.63 2.44 12.53
CA PHE A 198 16.15 3.25 11.43
C PHE A 198 15.15 3.40 10.27
N ASN A 199 13.96 2.80 10.33
CA ASN A 199 12.97 2.94 9.25
C ASN A 199 12.26 4.30 9.35
N PHE A 200 13.01 5.36 8.96
CA PHE A 200 12.54 6.73 9.16
C PHE A 200 11.29 7.04 8.37
N TYR A 201 11.14 6.51 7.13
CA TYR A 201 9.94 6.81 6.35
C TYR A 201 8.68 6.27 7.03
N ALA A 202 8.67 5.04 7.48
CA ALA A 202 7.54 4.44 8.18
C ALA A 202 7.24 5.16 9.51
N LEU A 203 8.27 5.37 10.34
CA LEU A 203 8.12 6.01 11.64
C LEU A 203 7.66 7.47 11.52
N LEU A 204 8.23 8.24 10.59
CA LEU A 204 7.86 9.64 10.36
C LEU A 204 6.50 9.77 9.66
N THR A 205 6.09 8.79 8.83
CA THR A 205 4.73 8.74 8.28
C THR A 205 3.69 8.62 9.39
N ILE A 206 3.93 7.75 10.39
CA ILE A 206 3.05 7.63 11.55
C ILE A 206 2.98 8.95 12.34
N VAL A 207 4.14 9.56 12.59
CA VAL A 207 4.19 10.88 13.26
C VAL A 207 3.43 11.93 12.46
N ALA A 208 3.62 11.96 11.14
CA ALA A 208 2.92 12.89 10.25
C ALA A 208 1.40 12.67 10.27
N LEU A 209 0.93 11.41 10.23
CA LEU A 209 -0.50 11.08 10.33
C LEU A 209 -1.13 11.65 11.59
N PHE A 210 -0.55 11.35 12.76
CA PHE A 210 -1.07 11.89 14.02
C PHE A 210 -0.98 13.42 14.06
N ALA A 211 0.12 14.01 13.61
CA ALA A 211 0.30 15.46 13.61
C ALA A 211 -0.70 16.16 12.69
N LEU A 212 -0.92 15.66 11.45
CA LEU A 212 -1.92 16.18 10.51
C LEU A 212 -3.33 16.19 11.13
N VAL A 213 -3.72 15.08 11.75
CA VAL A 213 -5.05 14.92 12.35
C VAL A 213 -5.23 15.81 13.58
N LEU A 214 -4.27 15.80 14.50
CA LEU A 214 -4.35 16.57 15.75
C LEU A 214 -4.22 18.07 15.52
N LEU A 215 -3.36 18.50 14.61
CA LEU A 215 -3.21 19.91 14.22
C LEU A 215 -4.33 20.39 13.30
N LYS A 216 -5.13 19.49 12.74
CA LYS A 216 -6.21 19.77 11.76
C LYS A 216 -5.67 20.54 10.56
N VAL A 217 -4.60 20.04 9.97
CA VAL A 217 -3.91 20.69 8.84
C VAL A 217 -3.97 19.79 7.62
N ASP A 218 -4.52 20.33 6.54
CA ASP A 218 -4.43 19.74 5.21
C ASP A 218 -3.80 20.73 4.25
N PHE A 219 -2.97 20.25 3.33
CA PHE A 219 -2.28 21.06 2.34
C PHE A 219 -2.27 20.42 0.96
N GLY A 220 -1.85 21.17 -0.04
CA GLY A 220 -1.85 20.70 -1.42
C GLY A 220 -3.25 20.37 -1.94
N PRO A 221 -3.37 19.41 -2.87
CA PRO A 221 -4.65 18.98 -3.42
C PRO A 221 -5.63 18.44 -2.38
N MET A 222 -5.14 17.70 -1.35
CA MET A 222 -5.97 17.13 -0.29
C MET A 222 -6.89 18.17 0.37
N LYS A 223 -6.38 19.38 0.62
CA LYS A 223 -7.17 20.47 1.20
C LYS A 223 -8.41 20.83 0.37
N LYS A 224 -8.32 20.73 -0.97
CA LYS A 224 -9.46 21.02 -1.86
C LYS A 224 -10.55 19.95 -1.72
N TYR A 225 -10.16 18.67 -1.66
CA TYR A 225 -11.07 17.54 -1.50
C TYR A 225 -11.74 17.57 -0.11
N GLU A 226 -10.99 17.84 0.94
CA GLU A 226 -11.55 17.99 2.29
C GLU A 226 -12.54 19.15 2.37
N SER A 227 -12.22 20.30 1.74
CA SER A 227 -13.15 21.44 1.70
C SER A 227 -14.40 21.14 0.88
N ALA A 228 -14.27 20.38 -0.22
CA ALA A 228 -15.42 19.96 -1.05
C ALA A 228 -16.32 18.97 -0.28
N ALA A 229 -15.75 18.01 0.42
CA ALA A 229 -16.49 17.06 1.24
C ALA A 229 -17.29 17.74 2.36
N GLU A 230 -16.77 18.82 2.94
CA GLU A 230 -17.50 19.62 3.94
C GLU A 230 -18.72 20.38 3.35
N MET A 231 -18.65 20.77 2.06
CA MET A 231 -19.72 21.49 1.35
C MET A 231 -20.82 20.58 0.81
N ILE A 232 -20.58 19.26 0.71
CA ILE A 232 -21.61 18.30 0.30
C ILE A 232 -22.69 18.30 1.40
N ASP A 233 -23.79 19.01 1.10
CA ASP A 233 -24.94 19.04 2.01
C ASP A 233 -25.48 17.63 2.21
N ALA A 234 -25.99 17.40 3.41
CA ALA A 234 -26.62 16.18 3.89
C ALA A 234 -27.86 15.70 3.06
N LYS A 235 -27.96 16.01 1.79
CA LYS A 235 -28.95 15.44 0.87
C LYS A 235 -28.82 13.93 0.72
N MET A 236 -27.65 13.34 1.04
CA MET A 236 -27.48 11.88 1.11
C MET A 236 -28.06 11.25 2.38
N GLU A 237 -28.45 12.03 3.38
CA GLU A 237 -29.07 11.52 4.62
C GLU A 237 -30.49 10.99 4.44
N LYS A 238 -31.07 11.15 3.23
CA LYS A 238 -32.41 10.63 2.86
C LYS A 238 -32.38 9.41 1.94
N LEU A 239 -31.28 8.72 1.77
CA LEU A 239 -31.32 7.36 1.25
C LEU A 239 -32.04 6.49 2.28
N ASN A 240 -33.24 6.02 1.90
CA ASN A 240 -34.10 5.16 2.67
C ASN A 240 -33.28 4.11 3.42
N ILE A 241 -33.03 4.34 4.69
CA ILE A 241 -32.54 3.31 5.61
C ILE A 241 -33.71 2.35 5.75
N GLU A 242 -33.75 1.33 4.89
CA GLU A 242 -34.58 0.16 5.20
C GLU A 242 -34.17 -0.25 6.60
N GLN A 243 -35.13 -0.36 7.50
CA GLN A 243 -34.91 -0.87 8.84
C GLN A 243 -34.40 -2.31 8.72
N THR A 244 -33.08 -2.44 8.57
CA THR A 244 -32.42 -3.73 8.48
C THR A 244 -32.25 -4.27 9.90
N ARG A 245 -32.36 -5.58 10.04
CA ARG A 245 -32.22 -6.27 11.34
C ARG A 245 -30.77 -6.34 11.82
N GLY A 246 -29.84 -5.78 11.09
CA GLY A 246 -28.42 -5.75 11.40
C GLY A 246 -28.09 -4.95 12.64
N THR A 247 -27.11 -5.40 13.39
CA THR A 247 -26.55 -4.76 14.58
C THR A 247 -25.07 -4.51 14.39
N VAL A 248 -24.42 -3.77 15.29
CA VAL A 248 -22.95 -3.56 15.29
C VAL A 248 -22.20 -4.89 15.32
N LEU A 249 -22.73 -5.91 16.02
CA LEU A 249 -22.13 -7.26 16.03
C LEU A 249 -22.10 -7.90 14.65
N ASP A 250 -23.05 -7.56 13.78
CA ASP A 250 -23.10 -8.07 12.41
C ASP A 250 -22.06 -7.40 11.48
N LEU A 251 -21.39 -6.36 11.94
CA LEU A 251 -20.21 -5.79 11.31
C LEU A 251 -18.92 -6.32 11.97
N VAL A 252 -18.85 -6.28 13.30
CA VAL A 252 -17.63 -6.63 14.05
C VAL A 252 -17.30 -8.12 13.92
N PHE A 253 -18.30 -8.99 14.04
CA PHE A 253 -18.10 -10.43 13.97
C PHE A 253 -17.48 -10.90 12.64
N PRO A 254 -18.01 -10.52 11.44
CA PRO A 254 -17.38 -10.87 10.17
C PRO A 254 -15.93 -10.40 10.05
N ILE A 255 -15.62 -9.20 10.54
CA ILE A 255 -14.27 -8.63 10.49
C ILE A 255 -13.32 -9.43 11.39
N VAL A 256 -13.74 -9.72 12.63
CA VAL A 256 -12.96 -10.55 13.56
C VAL A 256 -12.72 -11.95 12.98
N MET A 257 -13.74 -12.55 12.37
CA MET A 257 -13.60 -13.85 11.72
C MET A 257 -12.69 -13.77 10.49
N LEU A 258 -12.76 -12.69 9.71
CA LEU A 258 -11.87 -12.48 8.56
C LEU A 258 -10.40 -12.41 9.02
N ILE A 259 -10.11 -11.60 10.04
CA ILE A 259 -8.75 -11.49 10.62
C ILE A 259 -8.28 -12.85 11.13
N LEU A 260 -9.11 -13.51 11.95
CA LEU A 260 -8.78 -14.80 12.55
C LEU A 260 -8.48 -15.87 11.49
N PHE A 261 -9.37 -16.03 10.51
CA PHE A 261 -9.19 -17.06 9.49
C PHE A 261 -8.07 -16.72 8.50
N CYS A 262 -7.83 -15.44 8.19
CA CYS A 262 -6.67 -15.05 7.39
C CYS A 262 -5.35 -15.35 8.13
N VAL A 263 -5.25 -15.06 9.44
CA VAL A 263 -4.08 -15.44 10.24
C VAL A 263 -3.90 -16.96 10.25
N ILE A 264 -4.98 -17.72 10.46
CA ILE A 264 -4.94 -19.20 10.41
C ILE A 264 -4.48 -19.67 9.02
N GLY A 265 -5.02 -19.08 7.94
CA GLY A 265 -4.62 -19.41 6.57
C GLY A 265 -3.15 -19.14 6.30
N LEU A 266 -2.62 -18.00 6.78
CA LEU A 266 -1.22 -17.65 6.64
C LEU A 266 -0.31 -18.64 7.38
N ILE A 267 -0.54 -18.90 8.66
CA ILE A 267 0.29 -19.87 9.41
C ILE A 267 0.12 -21.32 8.90
N TYR A 268 -1.04 -21.66 8.33
CA TYR A 268 -1.26 -22.95 7.69
C TYR A 268 -0.35 -23.11 6.46
N THR A 269 -0.35 -22.14 5.54
CA THR A 269 0.51 -22.19 4.36
C THR A 269 1.98 -22.14 4.70
N GLY A 270 2.32 -21.51 5.84
CA GLY A 270 3.70 -21.41 6.33
C GLY A 270 4.23 -22.65 7.08
N GLY A 271 3.40 -23.67 7.32
CA GLY A 271 3.82 -24.94 7.92
C GLY A 271 3.65 -25.06 9.44
N PHE A 272 2.87 -24.18 10.09
CA PHE A 272 2.60 -24.27 11.53
C PHE A 272 1.89 -25.58 11.93
N PHE A 273 0.98 -26.08 11.09
CA PHE A 273 0.25 -27.31 11.32
C PHE A 273 0.90 -28.55 10.69
N ALA A 274 2.08 -28.40 10.08
CA ALA A 274 2.81 -29.52 9.51
C ALA A 274 3.33 -30.45 10.61
N SER A 275 3.60 -31.72 10.26
CA SER A 275 4.11 -32.73 11.19
C SER A 275 5.61 -32.93 10.99
N GLY A 276 6.32 -33.33 12.06
CA GLY A 276 7.75 -33.68 12.01
C GLY A 276 8.65 -32.46 11.73
N GLU A 277 9.68 -32.65 10.92
CA GLU A 277 10.67 -31.60 10.59
C GLU A 277 10.08 -30.42 9.78
N ALA A 278 8.92 -30.59 9.15
CA ALA A 278 8.24 -29.53 8.44
C ALA A 278 7.44 -28.57 9.35
N HIS A 279 7.28 -28.92 10.64
CA HIS A 279 6.60 -28.05 11.61
C HIS A 279 7.45 -26.82 11.90
N LYS A 280 6.83 -25.64 11.79
CA LYS A 280 7.47 -24.36 12.13
C LYS A 280 6.78 -23.70 13.31
N GLY A 281 7.54 -22.96 14.10
CA GLY A 281 6.98 -22.09 15.13
C GLY A 281 6.05 -21.02 14.53
N PHE A 282 5.22 -20.39 15.36
CA PHE A 282 4.25 -19.40 14.88
C PHE A 282 4.91 -18.27 14.05
N VAL A 283 6.04 -17.73 14.53
CA VAL A 283 6.77 -16.65 13.86
C VAL A 283 7.35 -17.12 12.52
N ASP A 284 7.98 -18.29 12.51
CA ASP A 284 8.61 -18.84 11.30
C ASP A 284 7.58 -19.25 10.26
N ALA A 285 6.47 -19.85 10.70
CA ALA A 285 5.36 -20.22 9.83
C ALA A 285 4.69 -18.98 9.22
N PHE A 286 4.48 -17.96 10.06
CA PHE A 286 3.95 -16.69 9.58
C PHE A 286 4.89 -16.08 8.55
N GLY A 287 6.17 -16.14 8.82
CA GLY A 287 7.27 -15.68 8.02
C GLY A 287 7.44 -16.36 6.67
N SER A 288 7.15 -17.63 6.58
CA SER A 288 7.24 -18.42 5.34
C SER A 288 5.87 -18.67 4.70
N SER A 289 4.85 -17.88 5.07
CA SER A 289 3.50 -18.05 4.54
C SER A 289 3.39 -17.69 3.05
N ASP A 290 2.59 -18.46 2.32
CA ASP A 290 2.08 -18.03 1.03
C ASP A 290 0.84 -17.16 1.27
N ALA A 291 1.03 -15.83 1.24
CA ALA A 291 -0.04 -14.88 1.52
C ALA A 291 -1.17 -14.98 0.49
N SER A 292 -0.88 -15.26 -0.77
CA SER A 292 -1.89 -15.37 -1.83
C SER A 292 -2.88 -16.51 -1.54
N VAL A 293 -2.38 -17.67 -1.16
CA VAL A 293 -3.19 -18.84 -0.82
C VAL A 293 -3.80 -18.70 0.58
N GLY A 294 -3.02 -18.24 1.56
CA GLY A 294 -3.47 -18.08 2.94
C GLY A 294 -4.66 -17.12 3.08
N LEU A 295 -4.62 -15.98 2.37
CA LEU A 295 -5.69 -14.99 2.35
C LEU A 295 -6.96 -15.52 1.65
N VAL A 296 -6.80 -16.28 0.56
CA VAL A 296 -7.95 -16.93 -0.11
C VAL A 296 -8.64 -17.91 0.84
N LEU A 297 -7.88 -18.82 1.44
CA LEU A 297 -8.45 -19.80 2.39
C LEU A 297 -9.15 -19.11 3.56
N GLY A 298 -8.49 -18.10 4.14
CA GLY A 298 -9.03 -17.35 5.27
C GLY A 298 -10.30 -16.59 4.92
N SER A 299 -10.33 -15.88 3.79
CA SER A 299 -11.50 -15.10 3.36
C SER A 299 -12.69 -15.99 3.00
N PHE A 300 -12.48 -17.13 2.35
CA PHE A 300 -13.53 -18.11 2.09
C PHE A 300 -14.12 -18.68 3.39
N ALA A 301 -13.27 -19.09 4.34
CA ALA A 301 -13.72 -19.58 5.64
C ALA A 301 -14.53 -18.51 6.39
N ALA A 302 -14.02 -17.26 6.40
CA ALA A 302 -14.72 -16.12 7.01
C ALA A 302 -16.08 -15.86 6.36
N PHE A 303 -16.15 -15.92 5.03
CA PHE A 303 -17.41 -15.74 4.29
C PHE A 303 -18.44 -16.81 4.68
N ILE A 304 -18.05 -18.09 4.68
CA ILE A 304 -18.94 -19.20 5.06
C ILE A 304 -19.45 -19.01 6.50
N VAL A 305 -18.56 -18.72 7.44
CA VAL A 305 -18.91 -18.51 8.85
C VAL A 305 -19.83 -17.31 9.01
N THR A 306 -19.59 -16.22 8.27
CA THR A 306 -20.47 -15.04 8.27
C THR A 306 -21.85 -15.34 7.71
N VAL A 307 -21.94 -16.11 6.63
CA VAL A 307 -23.23 -16.56 6.09
C VAL A 307 -23.99 -17.38 7.13
N ILE A 308 -23.34 -18.35 7.78
CA ILE A 308 -23.94 -19.15 8.85
C ILE A 308 -24.41 -18.25 10.00
N TRP A 309 -23.62 -17.27 10.42
CA TRP A 309 -23.96 -16.30 11.44
C TRP A 309 -25.22 -15.51 11.10
N TYR A 310 -25.31 -14.96 9.88
CA TYR A 310 -26.46 -14.17 9.44
C TYR A 310 -27.74 -15.00 9.28
N LEU A 311 -27.60 -16.26 8.83
CA LEU A 311 -28.72 -17.19 8.76
C LEU A 311 -29.23 -17.56 10.17
N GLY A 312 -28.33 -17.91 11.09
CA GLY A 312 -28.68 -18.27 12.46
C GLY A 312 -29.36 -17.12 13.20
N ARG A 313 -28.90 -15.89 13.01
CA ARG A 313 -29.53 -14.68 13.57
C ARG A 313 -30.74 -14.17 12.78
N ARG A 314 -31.07 -14.80 11.67
CA ARG A 314 -32.17 -14.40 10.78
C ARG A 314 -32.04 -12.95 10.27
N VAL A 315 -30.81 -12.46 10.13
CA VAL A 315 -30.51 -11.12 9.58
C VAL A 315 -30.77 -11.11 8.09
N LEU A 316 -30.26 -12.13 7.37
CA LEU A 316 -30.43 -12.31 5.94
C LEU A 316 -30.94 -13.72 5.61
N LYS A 317 -31.56 -13.87 4.44
CA LYS A 317 -31.87 -15.17 3.84
C LYS A 317 -30.70 -15.64 2.98
N LEU A 318 -30.53 -16.97 2.84
CA LEU A 318 -29.42 -17.57 2.06
C LEU A 318 -29.29 -16.97 0.65
N ARG A 319 -30.42 -16.83 -0.06
CA ARG A 319 -30.41 -16.23 -1.39
C ARG A 319 -29.76 -14.83 -1.41
N ARG A 320 -30.09 -13.96 -0.44
CA ARG A 320 -29.48 -12.63 -0.32
C ARG A 320 -27.99 -12.69 0.05
N CYS A 321 -27.59 -13.70 0.82
CA CYS A 321 -26.17 -13.91 1.11
C CYS A 321 -25.40 -14.30 -0.16
N LEU A 322 -25.93 -15.21 -0.97
CA LEU A 322 -25.28 -15.64 -2.21
C LEU A 322 -25.26 -14.55 -3.29
N GLU A 323 -26.25 -13.67 -3.33
CA GLU A 323 -26.27 -12.49 -4.20
C GLU A 323 -25.14 -11.48 -3.88
N SER A 324 -24.51 -11.58 -2.71
CA SER A 324 -23.35 -10.73 -2.38
C SER A 324 -22.08 -11.12 -3.16
N LEU A 325 -21.94 -12.35 -3.63
CA LEU A 325 -20.79 -12.80 -4.42
C LEU A 325 -20.66 -12.03 -5.75
N PRO A 326 -21.67 -12.05 -6.65
CA PRO A 326 -21.58 -11.30 -7.91
C PRO A 326 -21.56 -9.79 -7.68
N GLU A 327 -22.19 -9.27 -6.64
CA GLU A 327 -22.15 -7.83 -6.31
C GLU A 327 -20.74 -7.42 -5.85
N GLY A 328 -20.13 -8.22 -4.98
CA GLY A 328 -18.76 -7.98 -4.53
C GLY A 328 -17.75 -8.07 -5.67
N PHE A 329 -17.88 -9.07 -6.54
CA PHE A 329 -17.06 -9.17 -7.76
C PHE A 329 -17.19 -7.89 -8.61
N LYS A 330 -18.44 -7.48 -8.89
CA LYS A 330 -18.70 -6.27 -9.68
C LYS A 330 -18.09 -5.01 -9.06
N ALA A 331 -18.13 -4.89 -7.74
CA ALA A 331 -17.52 -3.77 -7.03
C ALA A 331 -15.99 -3.74 -7.15
N MET A 332 -15.34 -4.91 -7.27
CA MET A 332 -13.89 -5.04 -7.37
C MET A 332 -13.36 -5.00 -8.82
N VAL A 333 -14.23 -5.06 -9.83
CA VAL A 333 -13.81 -5.03 -11.25
C VAL A 333 -12.86 -3.88 -11.58
N PRO A 334 -13.10 -2.62 -11.16
CA PRO A 334 -12.16 -1.53 -11.43
C PRO A 334 -10.76 -1.79 -10.88
N ALA A 335 -10.64 -2.27 -9.64
CA ALA A 335 -9.37 -2.61 -9.02
C ALA A 335 -8.69 -3.79 -9.74
N ILE A 336 -9.44 -4.82 -10.09
CA ILE A 336 -8.94 -5.99 -10.83
C ILE A 336 -8.33 -5.57 -12.18
N ILE A 337 -9.01 -4.70 -12.94
CA ILE A 337 -8.49 -4.24 -14.25
C ILE A 337 -7.18 -3.46 -14.05
N ILE A 338 -7.11 -2.57 -13.06
CA ILE A 338 -5.89 -1.80 -12.77
C ILE A 338 -4.75 -2.74 -12.37
N LEU A 339 -5.00 -3.71 -11.48
CA LEU A 339 -3.99 -4.69 -11.07
C LEU A 339 -3.46 -5.49 -12.25
N VAL A 340 -4.34 -6.02 -13.10
CA VAL A 340 -3.93 -6.77 -14.29
C VAL A 340 -3.04 -5.94 -15.21
N LEU A 341 -3.40 -4.68 -15.45
CA LEU A 341 -2.59 -3.78 -16.28
C LEU A 341 -1.27 -3.39 -15.60
N ALA A 342 -1.26 -3.17 -14.28
CA ALA A 342 -0.06 -2.87 -13.52
C ALA A 342 0.92 -4.04 -13.51
N TRP A 343 0.43 -5.27 -13.26
CA TRP A 343 1.26 -6.48 -13.36
C TRP A 343 1.78 -6.73 -14.77
N SER A 344 0.97 -6.43 -15.81
CA SER A 344 1.40 -6.52 -17.19
C SER A 344 2.54 -5.54 -17.48
N LEU A 345 2.42 -4.30 -17.01
CA LEU A 345 3.47 -3.29 -17.12
C LEU A 345 4.74 -3.71 -16.39
N LYS A 346 4.59 -4.25 -15.16
CA LYS A 346 5.71 -4.80 -14.40
C LYS A 346 6.39 -5.94 -15.16
N GLY A 347 5.62 -6.91 -15.69
CA GLY A 347 6.17 -8.03 -16.44
C GLY A 347 6.98 -7.59 -17.66
N VAL A 348 6.51 -6.58 -18.38
CA VAL A 348 7.20 -5.99 -19.53
C VAL A 348 8.48 -5.27 -19.10
N THR A 349 8.45 -4.47 -18.04
CA THR A 349 9.64 -3.77 -17.52
C THR A 349 10.67 -4.72 -16.92
N ASP A 350 10.23 -5.80 -16.26
CA ASP A 350 11.12 -6.86 -15.78
C ASP A 350 11.81 -7.56 -16.94
N THR A 351 11.10 -7.85 -18.05
CA THR A 351 11.67 -8.42 -19.28
C THR A 351 12.70 -7.48 -19.91
N LEU A 352 12.50 -6.16 -19.83
CA LEU A 352 13.47 -5.16 -20.28
C LEU A 352 14.67 -5.00 -19.32
N GLY A 353 14.70 -5.72 -18.19
CA GLY A 353 15.84 -5.70 -17.28
C GLY A 353 15.94 -4.43 -16.44
N ALA A 354 14.83 -3.76 -16.10
CA ALA A 354 14.81 -2.58 -15.24
C ALA A 354 15.55 -2.82 -13.91
N LYS A 355 15.38 -4.00 -13.33
CA LYS A 355 16.09 -4.44 -12.11
C LYS A 355 17.61 -4.44 -12.29
N ASN A 356 18.09 -4.96 -13.43
CA ASN A 356 19.52 -5.05 -13.73
C ASN A 356 20.16 -3.66 -13.89
N PHE A 357 19.44 -2.74 -14.53
CA PHE A 357 19.89 -1.35 -14.67
C PHE A 357 20.07 -0.67 -13.31
N VAL A 358 19.08 -0.78 -12.41
CA VAL A 358 19.14 -0.16 -11.09
C VAL A 358 20.20 -0.85 -10.21
N ALA A 359 20.32 -2.18 -10.25
CA ALA A 359 21.38 -2.91 -9.55
C ALA A 359 22.77 -2.45 -9.99
N GLY A 360 22.95 -2.20 -11.28
CA GLY A 360 24.21 -1.65 -11.83
C GLY A 360 24.56 -0.26 -11.30
N LEU A 361 23.55 0.60 -11.11
CA LEU A 361 23.75 1.93 -10.49
C LEU A 361 24.24 1.83 -9.04
N VAL A 362 23.66 0.90 -8.25
CA VAL A 362 24.06 0.72 -6.84
C VAL A 362 25.46 0.14 -6.74
N SER A 363 25.77 -0.92 -7.51
CA SER A 363 27.07 -1.59 -7.47
C SER A 363 28.22 -0.71 -7.96
N GLY A 364 27.97 0.27 -8.81
CA GLY A 364 28.96 1.22 -9.33
C GLY A 364 29.28 2.40 -8.38
N SER A 365 28.69 2.46 -7.20
CA SER A 365 28.86 3.59 -6.28
C SER A 365 30.24 3.65 -5.63
N ALA A 366 30.87 4.83 -5.55
CA ALA A 366 32.24 5.03 -5.08
C ALA A 366 32.39 4.86 -3.56
N VAL A 367 33.49 4.24 -3.11
CA VAL A 367 33.85 3.96 -1.71
C VAL A 367 33.91 5.23 -0.83
N GLY A 368 34.20 6.40 -1.41
CA GLY A 368 34.31 7.67 -0.67
C GLY A 368 32.98 8.24 -0.11
N LEU A 369 31.83 7.65 -0.47
CA LEU A 369 30.50 8.15 -0.08
C LEU A 369 29.82 7.26 0.97
N MET A 370 30.55 6.38 1.66
CA MET A 370 29.97 5.37 2.56
C MET A 370 28.99 5.92 3.59
N ASN A 371 29.29 7.06 4.22
CA ASN A 371 28.38 7.65 5.22
C ASN A 371 27.07 8.17 4.62
N PHE A 372 27.03 8.43 3.33
CA PHE A 372 25.84 8.87 2.61
C PHE A 372 25.10 7.72 1.92
N MET A 373 25.67 6.52 1.91
CA MET A 373 25.07 5.35 1.24
C MET A 373 23.65 5.05 1.69
N PRO A 374 23.27 5.10 2.98
CA PRO A 374 21.88 4.87 3.36
C PRO A 374 20.93 5.87 2.69
N ALA A 375 21.30 7.13 2.60
CA ALA A 375 20.48 8.14 1.94
C ALA A 375 20.39 7.91 0.41
N ILE A 376 21.48 7.49 -0.22
CA ILE A 376 21.53 7.14 -1.64
C ILE A 376 20.68 5.90 -1.91
N ILE A 377 20.81 4.85 -1.11
CA ILE A 377 20.02 3.61 -1.21
C ILE A 377 18.52 3.91 -1.02
N PHE A 378 18.19 4.79 -0.10
CA PHE A 378 16.81 5.25 0.09
C PHE A 378 16.24 5.87 -1.19
N LEU A 379 16.97 6.76 -1.86
CA LEU A 379 16.55 7.37 -3.12
C LEU A 379 16.44 6.36 -4.27
N ILE A 380 17.40 5.43 -4.35
CA ILE A 380 17.37 4.36 -5.36
C ILE A 380 16.15 3.45 -5.11
N GLY A 381 15.91 3.10 -3.85
CA GLY A 381 14.73 2.32 -3.45
C GLY A 381 13.42 3.02 -3.83
N ILE A 382 13.30 4.34 -3.59
CA ILE A 382 12.16 5.14 -4.05
C ILE A 382 12.01 5.04 -5.56
N GLY A 383 13.07 5.31 -6.33
CA GLY A 383 13.02 5.31 -7.79
C GLY A 383 12.64 3.94 -8.36
N LEU A 384 13.19 2.87 -7.79
CA LEU A 384 12.91 1.51 -8.24
C LEU A 384 11.47 1.10 -7.91
N ALA A 385 11.02 1.27 -6.67
CA ALA A 385 9.67 0.91 -6.27
C ALA A 385 8.61 1.76 -6.97
N PHE A 386 8.87 3.06 -7.15
CA PHE A 386 8.01 3.96 -7.91
C PHE A 386 7.82 3.52 -9.37
N SER A 387 8.88 3.08 -10.02
CA SER A 387 8.85 2.67 -11.42
C SER A 387 8.33 1.25 -11.66
N THR A 388 8.46 0.37 -10.66
CA THR A 388 8.02 -1.03 -10.76
C THR A 388 6.65 -1.27 -10.10
N GLY A 389 6.20 -0.37 -9.23
CA GLY A 389 4.97 -0.52 -8.47
C GLY A 389 5.03 -1.67 -7.45
N THR A 390 6.24 -2.02 -6.97
CA THR A 390 6.38 -3.12 -6.01
C THR A 390 7.53 -2.91 -5.03
N SER A 391 7.20 -2.91 -3.75
CA SER A 391 8.19 -2.93 -2.67
C SER A 391 8.94 -4.25 -2.61
N TRP A 392 8.26 -5.37 -2.80
CA TRP A 392 8.83 -6.72 -2.71
C TRP A 392 9.95 -6.97 -3.73
N GLY A 393 9.73 -6.56 -4.98
CA GLY A 393 10.76 -6.64 -6.02
C GLY A 393 11.97 -5.77 -5.70
N THR A 394 11.74 -4.63 -5.06
CA THR A 394 12.79 -3.69 -4.65
C THR A 394 13.67 -4.29 -3.54
N PHE A 395 13.07 -4.92 -2.51
CA PHE A 395 13.86 -5.59 -1.47
C PHE A 395 14.68 -6.75 -2.05
N GLY A 396 14.06 -7.59 -2.87
CA GLY A 396 14.71 -8.76 -3.44
C GLY A 396 15.98 -8.43 -4.22
N ILE A 397 16.08 -7.20 -4.73
CA ILE A 397 17.25 -6.72 -5.45
C ILE A 397 18.24 -6.03 -4.49
N LEU A 398 17.75 -5.06 -3.72
CA LEU A 398 18.64 -4.14 -3.00
C LEU A 398 19.18 -4.74 -1.71
N ILE A 399 18.43 -5.56 -0.96
CA ILE A 399 18.90 -6.12 0.32
C ILE A 399 20.13 -7.03 0.13
N PRO A 400 20.14 -8.01 -0.79
CA PRO A 400 21.34 -8.83 -1.02
C PRO A 400 22.57 -8.00 -1.42
N ILE A 401 22.39 -6.93 -2.21
CA ILE A 401 23.47 -6.03 -2.62
C ILE A 401 24.02 -5.27 -1.40
N VAL A 402 23.13 -4.76 -0.54
CA VAL A 402 23.51 -4.05 0.70
C VAL A 402 24.28 -4.96 1.64
N VAL A 403 23.80 -6.19 1.85
CA VAL A 403 24.46 -7.19 2.70
C VAL A 403 25.85 -7.50 2.14
N ALA A 404 25.96 -7.80 0.84
CA ALA A 404 27.24 -8.09 0.19
C ALA A 404 28.23 -6.91 0.28
N ALA A 405 27.71 -5.65 0.18
CA ALA A 405 28.56 -4.47 0.21
C ALA A 405 29.09 -4.10 1.61
N PHE A 406 28.33 -4.37 2.68
CA PHE A 406 28.63 -3.81 4.00
C PHE A 406 28.89 -4.83 5.10
N SER A 407 28.54 -6.12 4.94
CA SER A 407 28.64 -7.13 6.00
C SER A 407 30.04 -7.25 6.61
N SER A 408 31.08 -7.17 5.80
CA SER A 408 32.48 -7.25 6.23
C SER A 408 33.15 -5.90 6.54
N ILE A 409 32.50 -4.76 6.19
CA ILE A 409 33.10 -3.43 6.27
C ILE A 409 32.54 -2.67 7.48
N ASP A 410 31.22 -2.53 7.58
CA ASP A 410 30.53 -1.79 8.64
C ASP A 410 29.14 -2.40 8.89
N PRO A 411 29.00 -3.34 9.85
CA PRO A 411 27.73 -3.98 10.17
C PRO A 411 26.63 -2.98 10.61
N ASN A 412 27.00 -1.87 11.26
CA ASN A 412 26.02 -0.84 11.65
C ASN A 412 25.51 -0.10 10.42
N LEU A 413 26.39 0.23 9.49
CA LEU A 413 26.01 0.86 8.24
C LEU A 413 25.17 -0.07 7.36
N MET A 414 25.45 -1.38 7.39
CA MET A 414 24.63 -2.41 6.74
C MET A 414 23.18 -2.37 7.24
N ILE A 415 22.98 -2.38 8.58
CA ILE A 415 21.63 -2.32 9.18
C ILE A 415 20.89 -1.05 8.76
N ILE A 416 21.57 0.12 8.81
CA ILE A 416 20.99 1.40 8.41
C ILE A 416 20.64 1.37 6.91
N SER A 417 21.47 0.76 6.08
CA SER A 417 21.28 0.65 4.63
C SER A 417 20.16 -0.33 4.26
N ILE A 418 20.03 -1.45 4.99
CA ILE A 418 18.87 -2.36 4.86
C ILE A 418 17.58 -1.60 5.20
N SER A 419 17.59 -0.86 6.30
CA SER A 419 16.45 -0.03 6.67
C SER A 419 16.12 1.04 5.61
N ALA A 420 17.14 1.67 5.05
CA ALA A 420 16.98 2.64 3.97
C ALA A 420 16.40 2.02 2.69
N CYS A 421 16.81 0.79 2.37
CA CYS A 421 16.24 0.01 1.27
C CYS A 421 14.74 -0.26 1.51
N MET A 422 14.38 -0.76 2.68
CA MET A 422 12.99 -1.03 3.07
C MET A 422 12.14 0.25 3.06
N ALA A 423 12.63 1.32 3.67
CA ALA A 423 11.95 2.62 3.71
C ALA A 423 11.78 3.25 2.32
N GLY A 424 12.81 3.16 1.48
CA GLY A 424 12.78 3.65 0.11
C GLY A 424 11.78 2.87 -0.75
N ALA A 425 11.76 1.55 -0.60
CA ALA A 425 10.79 0.70 -1.28
C ALA A 425 9.34 1.06 -0.89
N VAL A 426 9.06 1.16 0.41
CA VAL A 426 7.73 1.58 0.91
C VAL A 426 7.36 2.98 0.42
N CYS A 427 8.29 3.93 0.46
CA CYS A 427 8.03 5.28 -0.01
C CYS A 427 7.73 5.33 -1.50
N GLY A 428 8.52 4.65 -2.32
CA GLY A 428 8.35 4.60 -3.77
C GLY A 428 7.03 3.94 -4.17
N ASP A 429 6.69 2.86 -3.52
CA ASP A 429 5.43 2.15 -3.66
C ASP A 429 4.24 3.05 -3.27
N HIS A 430 4.28 3.65 -2.08
CA HIS A 430 3.27 4.55 -1.53
C HIS A 430 2.99 5.80 -2.41
N ILE A 431 3.93 6.23 -3.26
CA ILE A 431 3.72 7.35 -4.20
C ILE A 431 3.46 6.89 -5.64
N SER A 432 3.55 5.59 -5.92
CA SER A 432 3.43 5.04 -7.27
C SER A 432 1.96 4.85 -7.67
N PRO A 433 1.52 5.38 -8.82
CA PRO A 433 0.17 5.13 -9.31
C PRO A 433 -0.05 3.71 -9.87
N ILE A 434 1.00 2.91 -9.95
CA ILE A 434 0.92 1.50 -10.38
C ILE A 434 1.15 0.53 -9.20
N SER A 435 1.17 1.05 -7.98
CA SER A 435 1.32 0.25 -6.76
C SER A 435 0.04 -0.50 -6.42
N ASP A 436 0.22 -1.77 -6.04
CA ASP A 436 -0.87 -2.64 -5.61
C ASP A 436 -1.58 -2.07 -4.37
N THR A 437 -0.83 -1.61 -3.37
CA THR A 437 -1.39 -1.08 -2.11
C THR A 437 -2.13 0.23 -2.33
N THR A 438 -1.59 1.14 -3.14
CA THR A 438 -2.24 2.40 -3.50
C THR A 438 -3.55 2.17 -4.28
N ILE A 439 -3.56 1.15 -5.17
CA ILE A 439 -4.77 0.73 -5.88
C ILE A 439 -5.80 0.16 -4.89
N MET A 440 -5.39 -0.71 -3.97
CA MET A 440 -6.27 -1.32 -2.98
C MET A 440 -6.80 -0.30 -1.97
N ALA A 441 -5.98 0.66 -1.53
CA ALA A 441 -6.42 1.75 -0.66
C ALA A 441 -7.49 2.61 -1.33
N SER A 442 -7.31 2.90 -2.63
CA SER A 442 -8.31 3.59 -3.45
C SER A 442 -9.63 2.81 -3.53
N ALA A 443 -9.54 1.51 -3.78
CA ALA A 443 -10.71 0.62 -3.86
C ALA A 443 -11.41 0.49 -2.50
N GLY A 444 -10.66 0.32 -1.42
CA GLY A 444 -11.19 0.25 -0.05
C GLY A 444 -11.92 1.52 0.38
N ALA A 445 -11.39 2.68 0.01
CA ALA A 445 -12.01 3.99 0.26
C ALA A 445 -13.10 4.35 -0.75
N GLU A 446 -13.26 3.60 -1.83
CA GLU A 446 -14.12 3.94 -2.99
C GLU A 446 -13.84 5.34 -3.56
N CYS A 447 -12.57 5.71 -3.70
CA CYS A 447 -12.18 6.95 -4.36
C CYS A 447 -11.56 6.70 -5.73
N ASN A 448 -11.50 7.75 -6.54
CA ASN A 448 -10.78 7.68 -7.81
C ASN A 448 -9.28 7.51 -7.53
N HIS A 449 -8.68 6.47 -8.12
CA HIS A 449 -7.29 6.11 -7.91
C HIS A 449 -6.31 7.26 -8.21
N VAL A 450 -6.48 7.95 -9.34
CA VAL A 450 -5.62 9.09 -9.71
C VAL A 450 -5.76 10.26 -8.74
N ASN A 451 -6.99 10.49 -8.24
CA ASN A 451 -7.21 11.52 -7.22
C ASN A 451 -6.50 11.16 -5.92
N HIS A 452 -6.57 9.88 -5.50
CA HIS A 452 -5.86 9.40 -4.33
C HIS A 452 -4.35 9.64 -4.47
N VAL A 453 -3.72 9.19 -5.56
CA VAL A 453 -2.29 9.42 -5.82
C VAL A 453 -1.94 10.91 -5.78
N ASN A 454 -2.70 11.75 -6.48
CA ASN A 454 -2.44 13.19 -6.53
C ASN A 454 -2.56 13.88 -5.16
N THR A 455 -3.47 13.41 -4.31
CA THR A 455 -3.70 14.01 -3.00
C THR A 455 -2.69 13.56 -1.95
N GLN A 456 -2.21 12.32 -2.03
CA GLN A 456 -1.23 11.76 -1.08
C GLN A 456 0.21 12.16 -1.43
N LEU A 457 0.53 12.35 -2.71
CA LEU A 457 1.87 12.63 -3.19
C LEU A 457 2.59 13.78 -2.43
N PRO A 458 1.99 14.96 -2.17
CA PRO A 458 2.65 16.01 -1.41
C PRO A 458 2.96 15.63 0.04
N TYR A 459 2.12 14.81 0.67
CA TYR A 459 2.33 14.33 2.03
C TYR A 459 3.50 13.34 2.08
N ALA A 460 3.46 12.33 1.23
CA ALA A 460 4.49 11.30 1.15
C ALA A 460 5.86 11.89 0.77
N LEU A 461 5.92 12.79 -0.23
CA LEU A 461 7.16 13.46 -0.61
C LEU A 461 7.72 14.37 0.49
N SER A 462 6.86 15.02 1.28
CA SER A 462 7.33 15.82 2.43
C SER A 462 7.99 14.93 3.48
N VAL A 463 7.39 13.78 3.79
CA VAL A 463 7.98 12.79 4.71
C VAL A 463 9.24 12.17 4.11
N ALA A 464 9.25 11.87 2.82
CA ALA A 464 10.41 11.34 2.11
C ALA A 464 11.63 12.28 2.17
N ALA A 465 11.41 13.56 1.93
CA ALA A 465 12.48 14.57 2.02
C ALA A 465 13.07 14.66 3.43
N ILE A 466 12.22 14.60 4.46
CA ILE A 466 12.66 14.60 5.85
C ILE A 466 13.38 13.28 6.20
N SER A 467 12.88 12.15 5.71
CA SER A 467 13.50 10.83 5.91
C SER A 467 14.88 10.78 5.24
N PHE A 468 15.03 11.36 4.08
CA PHE A 468 16.34 11.52 3.41
C PHE A 468 17.35 12.25 4.31
N VAL A 469 16.94 13.38 4.90
CA VAL A 469 17.79 14.10 5.87
C VAL A 469 18.12 13.22 7.08
N SER A 470 17.12 12.48 7.61
CA SER A 470 17.33 11.54 8.72
C SER A 470 18.32 10.43 8.37
N TYR A 471 18.33 9.92 7.12
CA TYR A 471 19.32 8.94 6.66
C TYR A 471 20.73 9.52 6.52
N ILE A 472 20.87 10.79 6.12
CA ILE A 472 22.17 11.47 6.16
C ILE A 472 22.69 11.54 7.60
N VAL A 473 21.85 11.98 8.55
CA VAL A 473 22.22 12.04 9.97
C VAL A 473 22.58 10.66 10.51
N ALA A 474 21.79 9.62 10.19
CA ALA A 474 22.05 8.24 10.63
C ALA A 474 23.35 7.67 10.04
N GLY A 475 23.61 7.96 8.77
CA GLY A 475 24.86 7.53 8.12
C GLY A 475 26.11 8.14 8.73
N VAL A 476 26.03 9.36 9.25
CA VAL A 476 27.15 10.03 9.93
C VAL A 476 27.24 9.64 11.41
N THR A 477 26.11 9.62 12.12
CA THR A 477 26.09 9.48 13.59
C THR A 477 25.92 8.04 14.07
N ARG A 478 25.45 7.11 13.22
CA ARG A 478 25.06 5.73 13.56
C ARG A 478 23.97 5.66 14.66
N SER A 479 23.26 6.77 14.90
CA SER A 479 22.27 6.88 15.98
C SER A 479 20.84 6.96 15.41
N ALA A 480 20.04 5.94 15.65
CA ALA A 480 18.63 5.93 15.28
C ALA A 480 17.84 7.02 16.01
N LEU A 481 18.10 7.15 17.34
CA LEU A 481 17.37 8.11 18.18
C LEU A 481 17.60 9.56 17.73
N LEU A 482 18.86 9.96 17.51
CA LEU A 482 19.18 11.32 17.07
C LEU A 482 18.54 11.62 15.71
N SER A 483 18.65 10.68 14.77
CA SER A 483 18.11 10.82 13.42
C SER A 483 16.57 10.92 13.43
N LEU A 484 15.92 10.09 14.25
CA LEU A 484 14.47 10.12 14.41
C LEU A 484 14.01 11.45 15.07
N LEU A 485 14.71 11.92 16.10
CA LEU A 485 14.40 13.21 16.74
C LEU A 485 14.49 14.37 15.75
N VAL A 486 15.55 14.42 14.93
CA VAL A 486 15.66 15.41 13.85
C VAL A 486 14.48 15.32 12.90
N GLY A 487 14.11 14.11 12.47
CA GLY A 487 12.96 13.90 11.59
C GLY A 487 11.64 14.36 12.21
N VAL A 488 11.37 14.00 13.48
CA VAL A 488 10.15 14.41 14.20
C VAL A 488 10.06 15.92 14.34
N VAL A 489 11.15 16.59 14.70
CA VAL A 489 11.19 18.06 14.79
C VAL A 489 10.89 18.71 13.45
N LEU A 490 11.44 18.18 12.36
CA LEU A 490 11.20 18.69 11.01
C LEU A 490 9.74 18.45 10.55
N VAL A 491 9.16 17.27 10.82
CA VAL A 491 7.76 16.97 10.48
C VAL A 491 6.82 17.89 11.25
N VAL A 492 6.92 17.91 12.58
CA VAL A 492 6.02 18.69 13.42
C VAL A 492 6.22 20.20 13.19
N GLY A 493 7.47 20.65 13.12
CA GLY A 493 7.80 22.04 12.84
C GLY A 493 7.27 22.50 11.48
N GLY A 494 7.43 21.67 10.44
CA GLY A 494 6.89 21.94 9.10
C GLY A 494 5.37 22.07 9.09
N LEU A 495 4.67 21.16 9.76
CA LEU A 495 3.20 21.21 9.86
C LEU A 495 2.70 22.42 10.68
N LEU A 496 3.39 22.78 11.75
CA LEU A 496 3.08 24.01 12.51
C LEU A 496 3.29 25.26 11.67
N PHE A 497 4.34 25.29 10.85
CA PHE A 497 4.59 26.39 9.91
C PHE A 497 3.47 26.49 8.85
N VAL A 498 3.03 25.37 8.27
CA VAL A 498 1.90 25.32 7.33
C VAL A 498 0.63 25.83 8.02
N LYS A 499 0.32 25.37 9.23
CA LYS A 499 -0.82 25.84 10.03
C LYS A 499 -0.80 27.36 10.22
N LYS A 500 0.35 27.92 10.65
CA LYS A 500 0.52 29.36 10.85
C LYS A 500 0.28 30.15 9.55
N ARG A 501 0.84 29.68 8.43
CA ARG A 501 0.61 30.32 7.12
C ARG A 501 -0.87 30.31 6.70
N GLN A 502 -1.57 29.20 6.93
CA GLN A 502 -2.99 29.09 6.61
C GLN A 502 -3.85 30.03 7.47
N SER A 503 -3.56 30.16 8.78
CA SER A 503 -4.27 31.08 9.66
C SER A 503 -4.06 32.55 9.28
N VAL A 504 -2.85 32.94 8.91
CA VAL A 504 -2.55 34.29 8.43
C VAL A 504 -3.28 34.59 7.11
N ALA A 505 -3.31 33.64 6.18
CA ALA A 505 -4.02 33.81 4.91
C ALA A 505 -5.54 33.96 5.10
N ALA A 506 -6.14 33.17 6.00
CA ALA A 506 -7.56 33.25 6.34
C ALA A 506 -7.91 34.61 6.98
N ASN A 507 -7.09 35.09 7.91
CA ASN A 507 -7.29 36.40 8.55
C ASN A 507 -7.19 37.55 7.54
N LYS A 508 -6.26 37.48 6.59
CA LYS A 508 -6.08 38.47 5.53
C LYS A 508 -7.29 38.52 4.58
N ALA A 509 -7.85 37.37 4.24
CA ALA A 509 -9.05 37.25 3.42
C ALA A 509 -10.29 37.84 4.14
N LEU A 510 -10.45 37.60 5.43
CA LEU A 510 -11.51 38.16 6.27
C LEU A 510 -11.45 39.70 6.36
N VAL A 511 -10.24 40.26 6.54
CA VAL A 511 -10.04 41.72 6.57
C VAL A 511 -10.37 42.36 5.22
N THR A 512 -10.00 41.70 4.11
CA THR A 512 -10.26 42.21 2.76
C THR A 512 -11.77 42.16 2.41
N SER A 513 -12.48 41.11 2.87
CA SER A 513 -13.94 41.00 2.66
C SER A 513 -14.73 42.03 3.48
N LYS A 514 -14.28 42.36 4.69
CA LYS A 514 -14.89 43.42 5.53
C LYS A 514 -14.64 44.83 5.00
N LYS A 515 -13.60 45.05 4.18
CA LYS A 515 -13.33 46.35 3.55
C LYS A 515 -14.10 46.56 2.23
N LYS A 516 -14.71 45.49 1.68
CA LYS A 516 -15.53 45.53 0.46
C LYS A 516 -17.05 45.60 0.74
N LYS A 517 -17.45 45.44 1.99
CA LYS A 517 -18.79 45.73 2.50
C LYS A 517 -18.79 47.12 3.18
#